data_bfc765abbf55077894e9bae36c78d226
#
_entry.id   bfc765abbf55077894e9bae36c78d226
#
_cell.length_a   1.000
_cell.length_b   1.000
_cell.length_c   1.000
_cell.angle_alpha   90.00
_cell.angle_beta   90.00
_cell.angle_gamma   90.00
#
_symmetry.space_group_name_H-M   'P 1'
#
loop_
_entity.id
_entity.type
_entity.pdbx_description
1 polymer ?
#
loop_
_entity_poly.entity_id
_entity_poly.type
_entity_poly.pdbx_seq_one_letter_code
_entity_poly.pdbx_strand_id
1 'polypeptide(L)'
;MFESKKNNLPFKSVQLVHSGEDYFSRLERIINDAVTEIHIQTYIFDNDATGKRILLAIKEALKRQVKVYLLLDGFGSLSFPNEISKELRQAGGHIRFFSPLFSASSFYIGRRLHKKVVVADGKVALIGGINIANRYRGTPNTKPWLDFAIEINSPIAKDIQSHCKANYSKKKSALRKSISPIFDAEEKVMIQILQNDWLNRKSEISKAYIKSIRNAKEKVIIVGSYFLPGRKLTNALLEASKTKVKIQLILSGVSDLPMTHRASCYLYSKLLKHNIELYEWNQSVLHGKAMVVDGSWTTIGSFNLNNLSSYASIEMNVGIESPAFATLFEEELQQILLQCQKITPESFQTRNNFISKITTAISYYITRGIEIIVTYLPYKRFNHS
;
A
#
# COMPACT_ATOMS: atom_id res chain seq x y z
N MET A 1 18.04 -4.82 -13.83
CA MET A 1 18.28 -5.95 -12.93
C MET A 1 18.74 -5.32 -11.63
N PHE A 2 17.85 -5.16 -10.65
CA PHE A 2 18.29 -4.79 -9.31
C PHE A 2 18.89 -6.06 -8.70
N GLU A 3 20.19 -6.27 -8.92
CA GLU A 3 20.94 -7.07 -7.97
C GLU A 3 20.87 -6.30 -6.65
N SER A 4 20.01 -6.77 -5.75
CA SER A 4 20.11 -6.35 -4.38
C SER A 4 21.54 -6.65 -3.98
N LYS A 5 22.38 -5.61 -3.86
CA LYS A 5 23.47 -5.73 -2.92
C LYS A 5 22.79 -6.27 -1.67
N LYS A 6 23.10 -7.50 -1.28
CA LYS A 6 22.80 -8.02 0.04
C LYS A 6 23.59 -7.14 1.01
N ASN A 7 23.12 -5.90 1.14
CA ASN A 7 23.59 -5.04 2.19
C ASN A 7 23.13 -5.74 3.45
N ASN A 8 24.06 -6.16 4.26
CA ASN A 8 23.82 -6.49 5.65
C ASN A 8 23.20 -5.24 6.26
N LEU A 9 21.87 -5.11 6.13
CA LEU A 9 21.11 -4.03 6.72
C LEU A 9 21.33 -4.17 8.23
N PRO A 10 21.71 -3.11 8.94
CA PRO A 10 21.94 -3.16 10.38
C PRO A 10 20.68 -3.55 11.15
N PHE A 11 19.50 -3.43 10.50
CA PHE A 11 18.20 -3.68 11.13
C PHE A 11 17.75 -5.13 10.95
N LYS A 12 17.65 -5.87 12.07
CA LYS A 12 17.05 -7.21 12.11
C LYS A 12 15.52 -7.15 12.32
N SER A 13 15.07 -6.12 13.03
CA SER A 13 13.68 -5.98 13.47
C SER A 13 12.77 -5.30 12.46
N VAL A 14 13.32 -4.51 11.52
CA VAL A 14 12.59 -3.79 10.46
C VAL A 14 13.38 -3.84 9.17
N GLN A 15 12.81 -4.44 8.13
CA GLN A 15 13.49 -4.57 6.84
C GLN A 15 12.62 -4.03 5.72
N LEU A 16 13.23 -3.24 4.82
CA LEU A 16 12.64 -2.85 3.56
C LEU A 16 12.55 -4.07 2.63
N VAL A 17 11.42 -4.23 1.98
CA VAL A 17 11.14 -5.34 1.06
C VAL A 17 10.63 -4.79 -0.25
N HIS A 18 11.23 -5.23 -1.35
CA HIS A 18 10.81 -4.86 -2.70
C HIS A 18 9.81 -5.86 -3.26
N SER A 19 8.96 -5.40 -4.17
CA SER A 19 8.16 -6.29 -5.02
C SER A 19 9.08 -7.20 -5.87
N GLY A 20 8.51 -8.24 -6.41
CA GLY A 20 9.30 -9.27 -7.10
C GLY A 20 9.57 -10.46 -6.20
N GLU A 21 10.63 -11.22 -6.51
CA GLU A 21 10.94 -12.47 -5.81
C GLU A 21 11.29 -12.23 -4.32
N ASP A 22 11.88 -11.08 -3.96
CA ASP A 22 12.19 -10.75 -2.56
C ASP A 22 10.95 -10.82 -1.67
N TYR A 23 9.85 -10.15 -2.08
CA TYR A 23 8.60 -10.20 -1.32
C TYR A 23 8.01 -11.61 -1.22
N PHE A 24 7.94 -12.32 -2.35
CA PHE A 24 7.25 -13.62 -2.38
C PHE A 24 8.05 -14.73 -1.70
N SER A 25 9.38 -14.70 -1.74
CA SER A 25 10.22 -15.61 -0.96
C SER A 25 10.08 -15.38 0.55
N ARG A 26 10.00 -14.11 0.98
CA ARG A 26 9.75 -13.77 2.39
C ARG A 26 8.34 -14.20 2.83
N LEU A 27 7.33 -13.93 2.00
CA LEU A 27 5.96 -14.35 2.28
C LEU A 27 5.86 -15.87 2.45
N GLU A 28 6.47 -16.63 1.54
CA GLU A 28 6.51 -18.10 1.59
C GLU A 28 7.26 -18.59 2.84
N ARG A 29 8.43 -18.00 3.14
CA ARG A 29 9.18 -18.30 4.36
C ARG A 29 8.35 -18.05 5.63
N ILE A 30 7.68 -16.90 5.75
CA ILE A 30 6.83 -16.56 6.89
C ILE A 30 5.70 -17.61 7.05
N ILE A 31 5.11 -18.09 5.96
CA ILE A 31 4.09 -19.14 5.99
C ILE A 31 4.67 -20.49 6.40
N ASN A 32 5.85 -20.83 5.88
CA ASN A 32 6.51 -22.10 6.17
C ASN A 32 7.04 -22.18 7.60
N ASP A 33 7.52 -21.06 8.15
CA ASP A 33 8.07 -20.98 9.52
C ASP A 33 6.99 -20.86 10.60
N ALA A 34 5.75 -20.62 10.23
CA ALA A 34 4.66 -20.46 11.18
C ALA A 34 4.37 -21.78 11.93
N VAL A 35 4.15 -21.65 13.26
CA VAL A 35 3.95 -22.76 14.18
C VAL A 35 2.53 -22.81 14.73
N THR A 36 1.92 -21.67 15.03
CA THR A 36 0.62 -21.62 15.72
C THR A 36 -0.48 -21.05 14.87
N GLU A 37 -0.31 -19.85 14.33
CA GLU A 37 -1.35 -19.21 13.54
C GLU A 37 -0.81 -18.17 12.56
N ILE A 38 -1.49 -18.05 11.40
CA ILE A 38 -1.23 -17.06 10.36
C ILE A 38 -2.50 -16.30 10.03
N HIS A 39 -2.36 -14.97 9.85
CA HIS A 39 -3.38 -14.12 9.26
C HIS A 39 -2.87 -13.53 7.96
N ILE A 40 -3.58 -13.74 6.87
CA ILE A 40 -3.32 -13.12 5.55
C ILE A 40 -4.54 -12.27 5.19
N GLN A 41 -4.34 -10.97 5.05
CA GLN A 41 -5.38 -10.01 4.66
C GLN A 41 -4.90 -9.25 3.44
N THR A 42 -5.54 -9.45 2.29
CA THR A 42 -5.14 -8.83 1.04
C THR A 42 -6.32 -8.40 0.19
N TYR A 43 -6.10 -7.42 -0.67
CA TYR A 43 -7.10 -6.96 -1.62
C TYR A 43 -7.21 -7.91 -2.81
N ILE A 44 -6.07 -8.29 -3.42
CA ILE A 44 -6.04 -9.21 -4.56
C ILE A 44 -5.28 -10.49 -4.16
N PHE A 45 -5.90 -11.62 -4.44
CA PHE A 45 -5.28 -12.93 -4.45
C PHE A 45 -5.71 -13.63 -5.74
N ASP A 46 -4.86 -13.56 -6.76
CA ASP A 46 -5.15 -14.11 -8.08
C ASP A 46 -4.89 -15.62 -8.15
N ASN A 47 -5.62 -16.32 -9.03
CA ASN A 47 -5.40 -17.73 -9.33
C ASN A 47 -4.38 -17.94 -10.44
N ASP A 48 -3.23 -17.27 -10.34
CA ASP A 48 -2.11 -17.37 -11.26
C ASP A 48 -0.96 -18.20 -10.67
N ALA A 49 0.20 -18.27 -11.34
CA ALA A 49 1.34 -19.05 -10.87
C ALA A 49 1.84 -18.60 -9.50
N THR A 50 1.83 -17.29 -9.22
CA THR A 50 2.21 -16.73 -7.91
C THR A 50 1.19 -17.11 -6.84
N GLY A 51 -0.11 -16.94 -7.13
CA GLY A 51 -1.17 -17.33 -6.19
C GLY A 51 -1.14 -18.84 -5.88
N LYS A 52 -0.94 -19.68 -6.89
CA LYS A 52 -0.80 -21.14 -6.70
C LYS A 52 0.39 -21.50 -5.83
N ARG A 53 1.56 -20.83 -6.00
CA ARG A 53 2.74 -21.02 -5.14
C ARG A 53 2.40 -20.72 -3.67
N ILE A 54 1.75 -19.59 -3.39
CA ILE A 54 1.38 -19.23 -2.02
C ILE A 54 0.30 -20.15 -1.46
N LEU A 55 -0.64 -20.60 -2.28
CA LEU A 55 -1.63 -21.61 -1.87
C LEU A 55 -1.00 -22.93 -1.45
N LEU A 56 0.07 -23.37 -2.14
CA LEU A 56 0.82 -24.57 -1.73
C LEU A 56 1.43 -24.39 -0.33
N ALA A 57 2.10 -23.27 -0.06
CA ALA A 57 2.63 -22.99 1.27
C ALA A 57 1.54 -22.94 2.35
N ILE A 58 0.37 -22.35 2.05
CA ILE A 58 -0.80 -22.34 2.94
C ILE A 58 -1.30 -23.77 3.22
N LYS A 59 -1.40 -24.63 2.21
CA LYS A 59 -1.82 -26.03 2.38
C LYS A 59 -0.83 -26.79 3.26
N GLU A 60 0.46 -26.60 3.08
CA GLU A 60 1.49 -27.21 3.93
C GLU A 60 1.42 -26.68 5.39
N ALA A 61 1.12 -25.40 5.60
CA ALA A 61 0.88 -24.89 6.95
C ALA A 61 -0.34 -25.55 7.62
N LEU A 62 -1.45 -25.75 6.88
CA LEU A 62 -2.62 -26.46 7.38
C LEU A 62 -2.31 -27.92 7.74
N LYS A 63 -1.50 -28.63 6.94
CA LYS A 63 -1.04 -30.01 7.27
C LYS A 63 -0.25 -30.05 8.58
N ARG A 64 0.53 -29.00 8.89
CA ARG A 64 1.25 -28.84 10.16
C ARG A 64 0.35 -28.41 11.33
N GLN A 65 -0.99 -28.34 11.12
CA GLN A 65 -1.97 -27.90 12.12
C GLN A 65 -1.86 -26.42 12.49
N VAL A 66 -1.24 -25.59 11.66
CA VAL A 66 -1.21 -24.13 11.82
C VAL A 66 -2.60 -23.57 11.54
N LYS A 67 -3.14 -22.72 12.41
CA LYS A 67 -4.42 -22.04 12.20
C LYS A 67 -4.27 -20.94 11.15
N VAL A 68 -4.84 -21.13 9.97
CA VAL A 68 -4.74 -20.16 8.86
C VAL A 68 -6.03 -19.37 8.72
N TYR A 69 -5.92 -18.05 8.77
CA TYR A 69 -7.02 -17.10 8.59
C TYR A 69 -6.79 -16.25 7.34
N LEU A 70 -7.59 -16.46 6.30
CA LEU A 70 -7.58 -15.66 5.07
C LEU A 70 -8.76 -14.69 5.08
N LEU A 71 -8.48 -13.40 4.96
CA LEU A 71 -9.47 -12.37 4.72
C LEU A 71 -9.15 -11.68 3.39
N LEU A 72 -9.91 -12.02 2.36
CA LEU A 72 -9.75 -11.53 1.00
C LEU A 72 -10.81 -10.48 0.68
N ASP A 73 -10.48 -9.43 -0.08
CA ASP A 73 -11.50 -8.52 -0.57
C ASP A 73 -12.39 -9.21 -1.61
N GLY A 74 -13.70 -9.08 -1.47
CA GLY A 74 -14.64 -9.81 -2.33
C GLY A 74 -14.73 -9.27 -3.75
N PHE A 75 -14.21 -8.04 -4.02
CA PHE A 75 -14.09 -7.49 -5.37
C PHE A 75 -12.69 -7.71 -5.93
N GLY A 76 -11.67 -7.36 -5.16
CA GLY A 76 -10.28 -7.49 -5.60
C GLY A 76 -9.86 -8.94 -5.86
N SER A 77 -10.45 -9.91 -5.16
CA SER A 77 -10.15 -11.35 -5.28
C SER A 77 -11.26 -12.14 -5.95
N LEU A 78 -11.95 -11.57 -6.93
CA LEU A 78 -12.99 -12.27 -7.72
C LEU A 78 -12.45 -13.49 -8.47
N SER A 79 -11.18 -13.47 -8.86
CA SER A 79 -10.49 -14.59 -9.52
C SER A 79 -10.15 -15.75 -8.58
N PHE A 80 -10.36 -15.61 -7.25
CA PHE A 80 -10.08 -16.67 -6.28
C PHE A 80 -11.14 -17.79 -6.37
N PRO A 81 -10.78 -19.04 -6.74
CA PRO A 81 -11.75 -20.09 -7.03
C PRO A 81 -12.53 -20.54 -5.79
N ASN A 82 -13.83 -20.74 -5.96
CA ASN A 82 -14.69 -21.27 -4.89
C ASN A 82 -14.29 -22.69 -4.46
N GLU A 83 -13.82 -23.50 -5.39
CA GLU A 83 -13.33 -24.87 -5.16
C GLU A 83 -12.14 -24.86 -4.20
N ILE A 84 -11.18 -23.94 -4.42
CA ILE A 84 -10.03 -23.76 -3.51
C ILE A 84 -10.50 -23.28 -2.15
N SER A 85 -11.47 -22.38 -2.09
CA SER A 85 -12.06 -21.93 -0.82
C SER A 85 -12.68 -23.09 -0.04
N LYS A 86 -13.38 -24.00 -0.72
CA LYS A 86 -13.96 -25.21 -0.10
C LYS A 86 -12.87 -26.17 0.38
N GLU A 87 -11.89 -26.46 -0.47
CA GLU A 87 -10.75 -27.32 -0.15
C GLU A 87 -10.00 -26.86 1.09
N LEU A 88 -9.65 -25.55 1.14
CA LEU A 88 -8.95 -25.00 2.29
C LEU A 88 -9.78 -25.05 3.58
N ARG A 89 -11.12 -24.84 3.51
CA ARG A 89 -12.01 -24.99 4.67
C ARG A 89 -12.09 -26.42 5.15
N GLN A 90 -12.17 -27.39 4.25
CA GLN A 90 -12.14 -28.83 4.58
C GLN A 90 -10.83 -29.24 5.26
N ALA A 91 -9.72 -28.58 4.88
CA ALA A 91 -8.41 -28.75 5.52
C ALA A 91 -8.26 -27.97 6.85
N GLY A 92 -9.35 -27.35 7.39
CA GLY A 92 -9.32 -26.61 8.66
C GLY A 92 -8.97 -25.12 8.52
N GLY A 93 -8.83 -24.60 7.31
CA GLY A 93 -8.56 -23.18 7.06
C GLY A 93 -9.80 -22.30 7.25
N HIS A 94 -9.58 -21.10 7.78
CA HIS A 94 -10.62 -20.11 8.00
C HIS A 94 -10.60 -19.05 6.89
N ILE A 95 -11.54 -19.08 5.93
CA ILE A 95 -11.57 -18.19 4.78
C ILE A 95 -12.84 -17.35 4.81
N ARG A 96 -12.66 -16.03 4.68
CA ARG A 96 -13.74 -15.07 4.60
C ARG A 96 -13.47 -14.01 3.51
N PHE A 97 -14.51 -13.69 2.74
CA PHE A 97 -14.48 -12.57 1.81
C PHE A 97 -15.06 -11.32 2.47
N PHE A 98 -14.33 -10.22 2.35
CA PHE A 98 -14.77 -8.91 2.85
C PHE A 98 -15.60 -8.22 1.77
N SER A 99 -16.81 -7.78 2.10
CA SER A 99 -17.72 -7.04 1.21
C SER A 99 -17.80 -7.63 -0.21
N PRO A 100 -18.29 -8.87 -0.40
CA PRO A 100 -18.50 -9.43 -1.72
C PRO A 100 -19.46 -8.54 -2.51
N LEU A 101 -19.26 -8.42 -3.85
CA LEU A 101 -20.10 -7.60 -4.73
C LEU A 101 -21.56 -8.04 -4.73
N PHE A 102 -21.75 -9.36 -4.79
CA PHE A 102 -23.05 -9.99 -4.77
C PHE A 102 -23.18 -10.79 -3.48
N SER A 103 -24.15 -10.45 -2.66
CA SER A 103 -24.65 -11.31 -1.59
C SER A 103 -26.10 -11.67 -1.92
N ALA A 104 -26.65 -12.70 -1.28
CA ALA A 104 -28.01 -13.19 -1.54
C ALA A 104 -29.11 -12.09 -1.49
N SER A 105 -28.80 -10.91 -0.97
CA SER A 105 -29.76 -9.82 -0.78
C SER A 105 -29.32 -8.43 -1.27
N SER A 106 -28.09 -8.23 -1.79
CA SER A 106 -27.64 -6.89 -2.19
C SER A 106 -26.39 -6.86 -3.07
N PHE A 107 -26.37 -5.85 -3.96
CA PHE A 107 -25.18 -5.42 -4.70
C PHE A 107 -24.46 -4.32 -3.89
N TYR A 108 -23.15 -4.47 -3.65
CA TYR A 108 -22.40 -3.54 -2.79
C TYR A 108 -21.09 -3.08 -3.42
N ILE A 109 -20.99 -1.77 -3.72
CA ILE A 109 -19.80 -1.12 -4.29
C ILE A 109 -19.01 -0.32 -3.22
N GLY A 110 -19.31 -0.47 -1.95
CA GLY A 110 -18.75 0.38 -0.90
C GLY A 110 -17.32 0.01 -0.44
N ARG A 111 -17.10 0.14 0.85
CA ARG A 111 -15.82 -0.03 1.55
C ARG A 111 -15.07 -1.31 1.17
N ARG A 112 -13.78 -1.18 0.83
CA ARG A 112 -12.89 -2.27 0.39
C ARG A 112 -11.81 -2.57 1.43
N LEU A 113 -11.40 -3.84 1.52
CA LEU A 113 -10.23 -4.26 2.29
C LEU A 113 -8.97 -4.02 1.44
N HIS A 114 -8.42 -2.82 1.49
CA HIS A 114 -7.31 -2.49 0.59
C HIS A 114 -5.92 -2.70 1.21
N LYS A 115 -5.81 -2.98 2.49
CA LYS A 115 -4.55 -3.32 3.14
C LYS A 115 -4.01 -4.68 2.72
N LYS A 116 -2.68 -4.85 2.73
CA LYS A 116 -1.97 -6.09 2.48
C LYS A 116 -1.10 -6.35 3.69
N VAL A 117 -1.51 -7.32 4.49
CA VAL A 117 -0.90 -7.65 5.77
C VAL A 117 -0.83 -9.15 5.92
N VAL A 118 0.36 -9.64 6.22
CA VAL A 118 0.57 -11.02 6.69
C VAL A 118 1.20 -10.94 8.07
N VAL A 119 0.75 -11.77 9.00
CA VAL A 119 1.35 -11.87 10.31
C VAL A 119 1.29 -13.32 10.80
N ALA A 120 2.42 -13.83 11.29
CA ALA A 120 2.55 -15.17 11.80
C ALA A 120 2.99 -15.15 13.27
N ASP A 121 2.30 -15.94 14.10
CA ASP A 121 2.58 -16.24 15.51
C ASP A 121 2.71 -14.99 16.42
N GLY A 122 2.27 -13.81 15.94
CA GLY A 122 2.52 -12.54 16.62
C GLY A 122 4.00 -12.16 16.73
N LYS A 123 4.86 -12.76 15.92
CA LYS A 123 6.32 -12.58 15.93
C LYS A 123 6.81 -11.81 14.70
N VAL A 124 6.32 -12.17 13.52
CA VAL A 124 6.72 -11.56 12.24
C VAL A 124 5.51 -11.04 11.51
N ALA A 125 5.62 -9.85 10.92
CA ALA A 125 4.61 -9.27 10.06
C ALA A 125 5.22 -8.73 8.76
N LEU A 126 4.46 -8.81 7.66
CA LEU A 126 4.79 -8.24 6.37
C LEU A 126 3.65 -7.31 5.94
N ILE A 127 3.95 -6.01 5.79
CA ILE A 127 2.95 -4.96 5.52
C ILE A 127 3.41 -4.10 4.36
N GLY A 128 2.54 -3.88 3.36
CA GLY A 128 2.91 -3.04 2.21
C GLY A 128 1.78 -2.79 1.23
N GLY A 129 2.18 -2.45 0.00
CA GLY A 129 1.27 -2.26 -1.13
C GLY A 129 1.04 -3.52 -1.96
N ILE A 130 1.85 -4.57 -1.78
CA ILE A 130 2.00 -5.72 -2.68
C ILE A 130 0.86 -6.73 -2.50
N ASN A 131 0.16 -7.05 -3.58
CA ASN A 131 -0.86 -8.09 -3.62
C ASN A 131 -0.26 -9.45 -4.07
N ILE A 132 -1.06 -10.51 -3.98
CA ILE A 132 -0.64 -11.86 -4.38
C ILE A 132 -1.09 -12.11 -5.82
N ALA A 133 -0.21 -11.76 -6.78
CA ALA A 133 -0.43 -11.95 -8.22
C ALA A 133 0.89 -11.87 -8.99
N ASN A 134 0.94 -12.49 -10.19
CA ASN A 134 2.11 -12.51 -11.08
C ASN A 134 2.66 -11.12 -11.39
N ARG A 135 1.80 -10.11 -11.58
CA ARG A 135 2.23 -8.74 -11.90
C ARG A 135 3.08 -8.09 -10.80
N TYR A 136 2.94 -8.51 -9.54
CA TYR A 136 3.79 -8.04 -8.44
C TYR A 136 5.08 -8.85 -8.28
N ARG A 137 5.09 -10.13 -8.66
CA ARG A 137 6.29 -10.98 -8.64
C ARG A 137 7.15 -10.78 -9.88
N GLY A 138 6.52 -10.47 -10.99
CA GLY A 138 7.12 -10.57 -12.31
C GLY A 138 7.05 -12.00 -12.87
N THR A 139 7.36 -12.13 -14.15
CA THR A 139 7.46 -13.38 -14.87
C THR A 139 8.74 -13.34 -15.70
N PRO A 140 9.19 -14.44 -16.33
CA PRO A 140 10.36 -14.39 -17.22
C PRO A 140 10.27 -13.29 -18.29
N ASN A 141 9.04 -12.93 -18.71
CA ASN A 141 8.81 -11.98 -19.80
C ASN A 141 8.33 -10.60 -19.33
N THR A 142 8.04 -10.40 -18.04
CA THR A 142 7.51 -9.14 -17.52
C THR A 142 8.18 -8.74 -16.21
N LYS A 143 8.65 -7.50 -16.16
CA LYS A 143 9.16 -6.93 -14.89
C LYS A 143 8.06 -6.86 -13.84
N PRO A 144 8.38 -7.06 -12.55
CA PRO A 144 7.42 -6.81 -11.47
C PRO A 144 6.97 -5.35 -11.45
N TRP A 145 5.73 -5.12 -11.03
CA TRP A 145 5.29 -3.77 -10.68
C TRP A 145 6.14 -3.24 -9.55
N LEU A 146 6.51 -1.97 -9.59
CA LEU A 146 7.33 -1.34 -8.56
C LEU A 146 6.48 -1.05 -7.33
N ASP A 147 6.73 -1.74 -6.23
CA ASP A 147 6.03 -1.57 -4.95
C ASP A 147 6.93 -1.98 -3.78
N PHE A 148 6.53 -1.62 -2.56
CA PHE A 148 7.31 -1.82 -1.34
C PHE A 148 6.48 -2.44 -0.23
N ALA A 149 7.19 -3.12 0.67
CA ALA A 149 6.65 -3.61 1.93
C ALA A 149 7.70 -3.47 3.05
N ILE A 150 7.26 -3.66 4.28
CA ILE A 150 8.10 -3.74 5.46
C ILE A 150 7.90 -5.10 6.12
N GLU A 151 8.99 -5.82 6.33
CA GLU A 151 9.03 -6.97 7.23
C GLU A 151 9.38 -6.48 8.63
N ILE A 152 8.58 -6.88 9.61
CA ILE A 152 8.70 -6.48 11.02
C ILE A 152 8.88 -7.74 11.87
N ASN A 153 10.03 -7.87 12.52
CA ASN A 153 10.35 -8.94 13.47
C ASN A 153 10.46 -8.36 14.88
N SER A 154 9.31 -8.03 15.49
CA SER A 154 9.31 -7.34 16.76
C SER A 154 7.98 -7.52 17.52
N PRO A 155 7.91 -7.19 18.82
CA PRO A 155 6.69 -7.35 19.63
C PRO A 155 5.45 -6.67 19.07
N ILE A 156 5.57 -5.61 18.24
CA ILE A 156 4.45 -4.94 17.60
C ILE A 156 3.69 -5.87 16.63
N ALA A 157 4.31 -6.97 16.17
CA ALA A 157 3.65 -7.99 15.35
C ALA A 157 2.45 -8.61 16.08
N LYS A 158 2.48 -8.70 17.43
CA LYS A 158 1.36 -9.16 18.26
C LYS A 158 0.16 -8.21 18.18
N ASP A 159 0.41 -6.91 18.13
CA ASP A 159 -0.65 -5.91 17.96
C ASP A 159 -1.26 -5.98 16.56
N ILE A 160 -0.40 -6.16 15.55
CA ILE A 160 -0.85 -6.36 14.15
C ILE A 160 -1.72 -7.61 14.05
N GLN A 161 -1.32 -8.71 14.70
CA GLN A 161 -2.11 -9.95 14.75
C GLN A 161 -3.47 -9.73 15.43
N SER A 162 -3.49 -9.04 16.57
CA SER A 162 -4.72 -8.72 17.30
C SER A 162 -5.68 -7.89 16.43
N HIS A 163 -5.12 -6.94 15.64
CA HIS A 163 -5.87 -6.17 14.66
C HIS A 163 -6.42 -7.06 13.52
N CYS A 164 -5.61 -7.99 13.01
CA CYS A 164 -6.06 -8.94 11.99
C CYS A 164 -7.19 -9.84 12.49
N LYS A 165 -7.10 -10.34 13.73
CA LYS A 165 -8.15 -11.11 14.39
C LYS A 165 -9.46 -10.32 14.52
N ALA A 166 -9.38 -9.06 14.97
CA ALA A 166 -10.55 -8.20 15.11
C ALA A 166 -11.24 -7.95 13.76
N ASN A 167 -10.47 -7.68 12.71
CA ASN A 167 -11.02 -7.51 11.36
C ASN A 167 -11.64 -8.79 10.81
N TYR A 168 -11.01 -9.94 11.04
CA TYR A 168 -11.54 -11.22 10.63
C TYR A 168 -12.88 -11.50 11.32
N SER A 169 -13.00 -11.27 12.62
CA SER A 169 -14.21 -11.53 13.42
C SER A 169 -15.26 -10.41 13.37
N LYS A 170 -15.08 -9.37 12.54
CA LYS A 170 -15.96 -8.18 12.46
C LYS A 170 -16.09 -7.42 13.79
N LYS A 171 -15.21 -7.67 14.75
CA LYS A 171 -15.17 -6.94 16.04
C LYS A 171 -14.47 -5.60 15.85
N LYS A 172 -14.84 -4.59 16.66
CA LYS A 172 -14.08 -3.35 16.70
C LYS A 172 -12.68 -3.65 17.23
N SER A 173 -11.66 -3.29 16.46
CA SER A 173 -10.29 -3.41 16.92
C SER A 173 -10.05 -2.41 18.04
N ALA A 174 -9.65 -2.93 19.20
CA ALA A 174 -9.23 -2.12 20.35
C ALA A 174 -7.81 -1.54 20.20
N LEU A 175 -7.18 -1.69 19.02
CA LEU A 175 -5.88 -1.09 18.77
C LEU A 175 -5.97 0.43 18.97
N ARG A 176 -5.55 0.87 20.13
CA ARG A 176 -5.04 2.21 20.36
C ARG A 176 -3.78 2.37 19.52
N LYS A 177 -3.34 3.62 19.26
CA LYS A 177 -2.10 3.90 18.51
C LYS A 177 -1.00 2.93 18.94
N SER A 178 -0.70 1.92 18.12
CA SER A 178 0.42 1.03 18.38
C SER A 178 1.69 1.75 17.96
N ILE A 179 2.38 2.33 18.93
CA ILE A 179 3.71 2.90 18.79
C ILE A 179 4.62 2.03 19.63
N SER A 180 5.64 1.46 19.05
CA SER A 180 6.62 0.65 19.77
C SER A 180 8.02 1.14 19.47
N PRO A 181 8.80 1.51 20.50
CA PRO A 181 10.23 1.67 20.36
C PRO A 181 10.87 0.29 20.21
N ILE A 182 11.78 0.17 19.28
CA ILE A 182 12.63 -1.01 19.09
C ILE A 182 14.06 -0.51 19.12
N PHE A 183 14.93 -1.23 19.81
CA PHE A 183 16.36 -1.01 19.71
C PHE A 183 16.90 -2.02 18.71
N ASP A 184 17.39 -1.53 17.58
CA ASP A 184 17.95 -2.35 16.52
C ASP A 184 19.30 -1.76 16.10
N ALA A 185 20.36 -2.56 16.16
CA ALA A 185 21.72 -2.19 15.75
C ALA A 185 22.21 -0.83 16.34
N GLU A 186 22.09 -0.63 17.64
CA GLU A 186 22.51 0.60 18.36
C GLU A 186 21.63 1.84 18.12
N GLU A 187 20.60 1.76 17.26
CA GLU A 187 19.67 2.86 17.03
C GLU A 187 18.27 2.58 17.60
N LYS A 188 17.66 3.60 18.17
CA LYS A 188 16.25 3.55 18.58
C LYS A 188 15.35 3.78 17.37
N VAL A 189 14.71 2.72 16.89
CA VAL A 189 13.71 2.78 15.82
C VAL A 189 12.31 2.88 16.44
N MET A 190 11.55 3.91 16.08
CA MET A 190 10.15 4.04 16.48
C MET A 190 9.25 3.55 15.35
N ILE A 191 8.52 2.46 15.59
CA ILE A 191 7.55 1.93 14.64
C ILE A 191 6.15 2.33 15.06
N GLN A 192 5.36 2.81 14.13
CA GLN A 192 3.96 3.15 14.30
C GLN A 192 3.11 2.45 13.25
N ILE A 193 2.06 1.75 13.68
CA ILE A 193 1.04 1.23 12.77
C ILE A 193 -0.03 2.30 12.57
N LEU A 194 -0.16 2.76 11.33
CA LEU A 194 -1.10 3.80 10.90
C LEU A 194 -2.27 3.17 10.15
N GLN A 195 -3.46 3.63 10.43
CA GLN A 195 -4.70 3.09 9.83
C GLN A 195 -5.58 4.20 9.26
N ASN A 196 -6.17 3.90 8.10
CA ASN A 196 -7.34 4.62 7.63
C ASN A 196 -8.52 3.66 7.57
N ASP A 197 -9.62 4.06 8.18
CA ASP A 197 -10.89 3.37 8.20
C ASP A 197 -11.96 4.36 8.61
N TRP A 198 -12.52 5.04 7.64
CA TRP A 198 -13.42 6.15 7.88
C TRP A 198 -14.67 5.76 8.70
N LEU A 199 -15.23 4.56 8.47
CA LEU A 199 -16.36 4.08 9.23
C LEU A 199 -16.05 3.92 10.72
N ASN A 200 -14.81 3.55 11.04
CA ASN A 200 -14.31 3.49 12.41
C ASN A 200 -13.64 4.80 12.85
N ARG A 201 -13.87 5.91 12.11
CA ARG A 201 -13.31 7.25 12.37
C ARG A 201 -11.79 7.27 12.47
N LYS A 202 -11.09 6.37 11.76
CA LYS A 202 -9.63 6.33 11.69
C LYS A 202 -9.16 7.04 10.43
N SER A 203 -8.28 8.03 10.59
CA SER A 203 -7.66 8.80 9.50
C SER A 203 -6.18 9.08 9.81
N GLU A 204 -5.51 8.10 10.39
CA GLU A 204 -4.16 8.25 10.94
C GLU A 204 -3.15 8.44 9.82
N ILE A 205 -3.26 7.67 8.71
CA ILE A 205 -2.35 7.76 7.57
C ILE A 205 -2.47 9.15 6.93
N SER A 206 -3.69 9.58 6.59
CA SER A 206 -3.92 10.90 5.98
C SER A 206 -3.39 12.04 6.85
N LYS A 207 -3.59 11.96 8.17
CA LYS A 207 -3.08 12.95 9.14
C LYS A 207 -1.56 12.92 9.21
N ALA A 208 -0.93 11.73 9.20
CA ALA A 208 0.51 11.58 9.22
C ALA A 208 1.14 12.22 7.97
N TYR A 209 0.64 11.91 6.77
CA TYR A 209 1.11 12.54 5.53
C TYR A 209 1.04 14.07 5.61
N ILE A 210 -0.13 14.62 5.95
CA ILE A 210 -0.33 16.08 6.01
C ILE A 210 0.59 16.71 7.06
N LYS A 211 0.68 16.10 8.26
CA LYS A 211 1.53 16.61 9.34
C LYS A 211 3.01 16.61 8.96
N SER A 212 3.50 15.50 8.40
CA SER A 212 4.91 15.35 8.05
C SER A 212 5.30 16.30 6.90
N ILE A 213 4.44 16.47 5.88
CA ILE A 213 4.69 17.43 4.79
C ILE A 213 4.72 18.87 5.30
N ARG A 214 3.79 19.26 6.19
CA ARG A 214 3.76 20.63 6.75
C ARG A 214 4.93 20.96 7.66
N ASN A 215 5.45 19.93 8.35
CA ASN A 215 6.57 20.09 9.29
C ASN A 215 7.93 19.87 8.64
N ALA A 216 7.97 19.45 7.37
CA ALA A 216 9.21 19.25 6.64
C ALA A 216 10.08 20.51 6.60
N LYS A 217 11.39 20.34 6.71
CA LYS A 217 12.39 21.42 6.76
C LYS A 217 13.29 21.44 5.53
N GLU A 218 13.60 20.24 5.00
CA GLU A 218 14.58 20.07 3.94
C GLU A 218 13.99 19.41 2.70
N LYS A 219 13.40 18.23 2.87
CA LYS A 219 13.07 17.36 1.73
C LYS A 219 11.87 16.45 1.98
N VAL A 220 11.05 16.31 0.96
CA VAL A 220 9.95 15.32 0.91
C VAL A 220 10.04 14.55 -0.39
N ILE A 221 10.15 13.23 -0.32
CA ILE A 221 10.05 12.34 -1.48
C ILE A 221 8.78 11.49 -1.31
N ILE A 222 7.91 11.51 -2.31
CA ILE A 222 6.67 10.75 -2.31
C ILE A 222 6.64 9.80 -3.50
N VAL A 223 6.35 8.54 -3.24
CA VAL A 223 5.99 7.54 -4.25
C VAL A 223 4.49 7.37 -4.24
N GLY A 224 3.84 7.68 -5.37
CA GLY A 224 2.39 7.67 -5.46
C GLY A 224 1.88 7.06 -6.75
N SER A 225 1.31 5.84 -6.66
CA SER A 225 0.78 5.11 -7.82
C SER A 225 -0.43 5.81 -8.45
N TYR A 226 -1.48 6.04 -7.68
CA TYR A 226 -2.73 6.69 -8.11
C TYR A 226 -2.84 8.05 -7.44
N PHE A 227 -2.03 9.00 -7.94
CA PHE A 227 -1.86 10.32 -7.33
C PHE A 227 -3.01 11.25 -7.71
N LEU A 228 -4.04 11.25 -6.90
CA LEU A 228 -5.17 12.16 -7.02
C LEU A 228 -5.53 12.73 -5.62
N PRO A 229 -4.62 13.50 -5.00
CA PRO A 229 -4.74 13.94 -3.62
C PRO A 229 -5.97 14.82 -3.39
N GLY A 230 -6.59 14.64 -2.22
CA GLY A 230 -7.68 15.52 -1.77
C GLY A 230 -7.14 16.91 -1.41
N ARG A 231 -8.06 17.88 -1.27
CA ARG A 231 -7.75 19.29 -1.01
C ARG A 231 -6.71 19.52 0.11
N LYS A 232 -6.88 18.84 1.25
CA LYS A 232 -6.00 19.03 2.43
C LYS A 232 -4.56 18.62 2.13
N LEU A 233 -4.36 17.51 1.45
CA LEU A 233 -3.02 17.03 1.10
C LEU A 233 -2.41 17.90 -0.01
N THR A 234 -3.19 18.26 -1.03
CA THR A 234 -2.74 19.19 -2.07
C THR A 234 -2.28 20.51 -1.46
N ASN A 235 -3.07 21.10 -0.56
CA ASN A 235 -2.70 22.35 0.11
C ASN A 235 -1.42 22.20 0.95
N ALA A 236 -1.25 21.08 1.67
CA ALA A 236 -0.03 20.83 2.44
C ALA A 236 1.22 20.80 1.54
N LEU A 237 1.14 20.17 0.36
CA LEU A 237 2.23 20.18 -0.64
C LEU A 237 2.52 21.60 -1.14
N LEU A 238 1.48 22.37 -1.49
CA LEU A 238 1.63 23.73 -1.98
C LEU A 238 2.11 24.70 -0.90
N GLU A 239 1.74 24.50 0.36
CA GLU A 239 2.24 25.29 1.50
C GLU A 239 3.72 24.99 1.73
N ALA A 240 4.11 23.72 1.77
CA ALA A 240 5.50 23.31 1.96
C ALA A 240 6.40 23.76 0.79
N SER A 241 5.90 23.76 -0.45
CA SER A 241 6.67 24.21 -1.61
C SER A 241 6.97 25.72 -1.64
N LYS A 242 6.26 26.53 -0.83
CA LYS A 242 6.56 27.97 -0.68
C LYS A 242 7.74 28.23 0.26
N THR A 243 8.18 27.22 0.98
CA THR A 243 9.37 27.28 1.83
C THR A 243 10.59 26.77 1.06
N LYS A 244 11.72 26.54 1.72
CA LYS A 244 12.93 25.97 1.11
C LYS A 244 12.87 24.44 0.96
N VAL A 245 11.74 23.81 1.28
CA VAL A 245 11.58 22.34 1.23
C VAL A 245 11.58 21.87 -0.22
N LYS A 246 12.48 20.93 -0.54
CA LYS A 246 12.52 20.25 -1.83
C LYS A 246 11.48 19.13 -1.86
N ILE A 247 10.50 19.21 -2.78
CA ILE A 247 9.45 18.19 -2.91
C ILE A 247 9.63 17.45 -4.23
N GLN A 248 9.76 16.11 -4.16
CA GLN A 248 9.91 15.22 -5.30
C GLN A 248 8.78 14.19 -5.30
N LEU A 249 8.07 14.08 -6.41
CA LEU A 249 6.99 13.11 -6.60
C LEU A 249 7.40 12.09 -7.65
N ILE A 250 7.46 10.81 -7.28
CA ILE A 250 7.66 9.68 -8.17
C ILE A 250 6.28 9.12 -8.49
N LEU A 251 5.83 9.28 -9.71
CA LEU A 251 4.48 8.97 -10.17
C LEU A 251 4.51 7.88 -11.25
N SER A 252 3.38 7.26 -11.51
CA SER A 252 3.24 6.24 -12.54
C SER A 252 3.21 6.87 -13.92
N GLY A 253 4.18 6.56 -14.77
CA GLY A 253 4.16 6.93 -16.19
C GLY A 253 3.41 5.87 -17.02
N VAL A 254 3.52 4.59 -16.63
CA VAL A 254 2.72 3.48 -17.14
C VAL A 254 1.70 3.08 -16.10
N SER A 255 0.42 3.03 -16.43
CA SER A 255 -0.66 2.75 -15.49
C SER A 255 -1.60 1.67 -16.00
N ASP A 256 -2.03 0.80 -15.10
CA ASP A 256 -3.12 -0.17 -15.30
C ASP A 256 -4.51 0.50 -15.33
N LEU A 257 -4.61 1.78 -14.88
CA LEU A 257 -5.83 2.60 -14.90
C LEU A 257 -5.60 3.89 -15.70
N PRO A 258 -5.69 3.85 -17.06
CA PRO A 258 -5.35 4.99 -17.92
C PRO A 258 -6.16 6.26 -17.61
N MET A 259 -7.42 6.14 -17.22
CA MET A 259 -8.25 7.29 -16.85
C MET A 259 -7.75 7.97 -15.58
N THR A 260 -7.35 7.21 -14.56
CA THR A 260 -6.79 7.73 -13.31
C THR A 260 -5.43 8.39 -13.56
N HIS A 261 -4.60 7.82 -14.42
CA HIS A 261 -3.33 8.43 -14.82
C HIS A 261 -3.56 9.79 -15.52
N ARG A 262 -4.49 9.86 -16.49
CA ARG A 262 -4.84 11.14 -17.13
C ARG A 262 -5.38 12.16 -16.12
N ALA A 263 -6.19 11.72 -15.16
CA ALA A 263 -6.67 12.58 -14.09
C ALA A 263 -5.52 13.14 -13.23
N SER A 264 -4.48 12.33 -12.96
CA SER A 264 -3.27 12.79 -12.25
C SER A 264 -2.50 13.83 -13.05
N CYS A 265 -2.35 13.65 -14.37
CA CYS A 265 -1.67 14.59 -15.26
C CYS A 265 -2.34 15.99 -15.27
N TYR A 266 -3.64 16.08 -15.01
CA TYR A 266 -4.34 17.37 -14.86
C TYR A 266 -3.71 18.25 -13.76
N LEU A 267 -3.18 17.64 -12.70
CA LEU A 267 -2.57 18.34 -11.57
C LEU A 267 -1.14 18.80 -11.86
N TYR A 268 -0.45 18.25 -12.88
CA TYR A 268 0.97 18.49 -13.15
C TYR A 268 1.27 19.97 -13.35
N SER A 269 0.46 20.67 -14.16
CA SER A 269 0.64 22.13 -14.39
C SER A 269 0.66 22.92 -13.08
N LYS A 270 -0.25 22.57 -12.15
CA LYS A 270 -0.33 23.25 -10.86
C LYS A 270 0.88 22.91 -9.97
N LEU A 271 1.33 21.68 -9.95
CA LEU A 271 2.46 21.22 -9.14
C LEU A 271 3.77 21.82 -9.64
N LEU A 272 4.00 21.80 -10.96
CA LEU A 272 5.20 22.38 -11.59
C LEU A 272 5.29 23.89 -11.35
N LYS A 273 4.17 24.63 -11.41
CA LYS A 273 4.13 26.08 -11.09
C LYS A 273 4.54 26.40 -9.65
N HIS A 274 4.51 25.41 -8.76
CA HIS A 274 4.92 25.55 -7.36
C HIS A 274 6.28 24.88 -7.09
N ASN A 275 7.12 24.70 -8.13
CA ASN A 275 8.46 24.11 -8.03
C ASN A 275 8.49 22.71 -7.41
N ILE A 276 7.39 21.95 -7.51
CA ILE A 276 7.36 20.54 -7.12
C ILE A 276 7.92 19.73 -8.27
N GLU A 277 8.98 18.98 -8.01
CA GLU A 277 9.62 18.14 -9.01
C GLU A 277 8.78 16.88 -9.28
N LEU A 278 8.48 16.60 -10.56
CA LEU A 278 7.71 15.45 -11.00
C LEU A 278 8.59 14.49 -11.78
N TYR A 279 8.47 13.20 -11.47
CA TYR A 279 9.21 12.12 -12.10
C TYR A 279 8.26 10.98 -12.45
N GLU A 280 8.26 10.53 -13.70
CA GLU A 280 7.44 9.41 -14.16
C GLU A 280 8.27 8.13 -14.28
N TRP A 281 7.84 7.08 -13.58
CA TRP A 281 8.39 5.74 -13.70
C TRP A 281 7.76 5.03 -14.89
N ASN A 282 8.59 4.64 -15.88
CA ASN A 282 8.16 4.06 -17.15
C ASN A 282 8.65 2.61 -17.36
N GLN A 283 9.41 2.03 -16.42
CA GLN A 283 10.00 0.68 -16.57
C GLN A 283 8.98 -0.44 -16.36
N SER A 284 7.98 -0.21 -15.53
CA SER A 284 6.84 -1.08 -15.24
C SER A 284 5.72 -0.23 -14.61
N VAL A 285 4.60 -0.83 -14.25
CA VAL A 285 3.59 -0.09 -13.46
C VAL A 285 4.16 0.24 -12.09
N LEU A 286 4.09 1.51 -11.69
CA LEU A 286 4.37 1.94 -10.33
C LEU A 286 3.13 1.70 -9.47
N HIS A 287 3.26 0.86 -8.44
CA HIS A 287 2.18 0.60 -7.49
C HIS A 287 2.58 0.97 -6.04
N GLY A 288 3.80 1.45 -5.81
CA GLY A 288 4.30 1.87 -4.49
C GLY A 288 3.53 3.04 -3.88
N LYS A 289 3.39 3.01 -2.55
CA LYS A 289 2.79 4.05 -1.73
C LYS A 289 3.69 4.28 -0.53
N ALA A 290 4.56 5.28 -0.67
CA ALA A 290 5.58 5.57 0.34
C ALA A 290 5.90 7.07 0.41
N MET A 291 6.47 7.50 1.52
CA MET A 291 7.00 8.85 1.69
C MET A 291 8.21 8.82 2.62
N VAL A 292 9.23 9.60 2.29
CA VAL A 292 10.36 9.92 3.17
C VAL A 292 10.37 11.42 3.39
N VAL A 293 10.64 11.85 4.63
CA VAL A 293 10.71 13.26 5.02
C VAL A 293 11.98 13.50 5.82
N ASP A 294 12.76 14.48 5.38
CA ASP A 294 13.96 15.00 6.05
C ASP A 294 14.96 13.92 6.51
N GLY A 295 15.10 12.83 5.73
CA GLY A 295 15.99 11.72 6.08
C GLY A 295 15.77 11.13 7.47
N SER A 296 14.59 11.31 8.07
CA SER A 296 14.30 10.90 9.45
C SER A 296 13.02 10.12 9.65
N TRP A 297 12.01 10.36 8.82
CA TRP A 297 10.72 9.70 8.91
C TRP A 297 10.30 9.09 7.58
N THR A 298 9.78 7.88 7.65
CA THR A 298 9.34 7.11 6.48
C THR A 298 7.96 6.52 6.72
N THR A 299 7.13 6.43 5.67
CA THR A 299 5.93 5.61 5.69
C THR A 299 5.79 4.79 4.43
N ILE A 300 5.43 3.50 4.60
CA ILE A 300 5.20 2.53 3.52
C ILE A 300 3.92 1.76 3.84
N GLY A 301 3.09 1.50 2.83
CA GLY A 301 1.89 0.68 3.02
C GLY A 301 0.95 0.64 1.85
N SER A 302 -0.34 0.57 2.13
CA SER A 302 -1.37 0.36 1.11
C SER A 302 -2.09 1.64 0.65
N PHE A 303 -1.86 2.77 1.34
CA PHE A 303 -2.65 3.98 1.18
C PHE A 303 -2.30 4.76 -0.09
N ASN A 304 -3.19 4.77 -1.07
CA ASN A 304 -3.09 5.65 -2.22
C ASN A 304 -3.41 7.10 -1.85
N LEU A 305 -2.70 8.04 -2.50
CA LEU A 305 -2.93 9.46 -2.29
C LEU A 305 -4.17 9.94 -3.07
N ASN A 306 -5.34 9.37 -2.74
CA ASN A 306 -6.63 9.69 -3.32
C ASN A 306 -7.77 9.62 -2.28
N ASN A 307 -8.98 10.04 -2.68
CA ASN A 307 -10.12 10.04 -1.77
C ASN A 307 -10.67 8.64 -1.48
N LEU A 308 -10.54 7.69 -2.41
CA LEU A 308 -11.00 6.31 -2.20
C LEU A 308 -10.25 5.66 -1.03
N SER A 309 -8.93 5.79 -0.99
CA SER A 309 -8.13 5.30 0.15
C SER A 309 -8.41 6.08 1.44
N SER A 310 -8.75 7.37 1.32
CA SER A 310 -9.06 8.19 2.50
C SER A 310 -10.41 7.85 3.12
N TYR A 311 -11.43 7.51 2.32
CA TYR A 311 -12.83 7.47 2.77
C TYR A 311 -13.58 6.17 2.44
N ALA A 312 -13.12 5.36 1.49
CA ALA A 312 -13.83 4.16 1.04
C ALA A 312 -13.04 2.85 1.23
N SER A 313 -11.85 2.90 1.83
CA SER A 313 -11.00 1.72 2.00
C SER A 313 -10.53 1.53 3.44
N ILE A 314 -10.20 0.29 3.77
CA ILE A 314 -9.44 -0.06 4.97
C ILE A 314 -7.99 -0.17 4.57
N GLU A 315 -7.17 0.76 5.07
CA GLU A 315 -5.76 0.88 4.75
C GLU A 315 -4.89 0.67 5.96
N MET A 316 -3.64 0.25 5.73
CA MET A 316 -2.62 0.16 6.77
C MET A 316 -1.27 0.56 6.18
N ASN A 317 -0.58 1.45 6.90
CA ASN A 317 0.80 1.81 6.65
C ASN A 317 1.64 1.58 7.90
N VAL A 318 2.93 1.40 7.71
CA VAL A 318 3.94 1.48 8.76
C VAL A 318 4.57 2.86 8.69
N GLY A 319 4.61 3.58 9.81
CA GLY A 319 5.43 4.76 10.00
C GLY A 319 6.69 4.37 10.77
N ILE A 320 7.85 4.82 10.31
CA ILE A 320 9.16 4.50 10.88
C ILE A 320 9.88 5.82 11.10
N GLU A 321 10.23 6.10 12.34
CA GLU A 321 11.10 7.21 12.72
C GLU A 321 12.46 6.63 13.07
N SER A 322 13.41 6.77 12.15
CA SER A 322 14.78 6.30 12.21
C SER A 322 15.57 6.98 11.09
N PRO A 323 16.57 7.81 11.41
CA PRO A 323 17.43 8.43 10.41
C PRO A 323 18.12 7.40 9.51
N ALA A 324 18.68 6.34 10.07
CA ALA A 324 19.39 5.34 9.28
C ALA A 324 18.44 4.59 8.31
N PHE A 325 17.22 4.20 8.76
CA PHE A 325 16.24 3.57 7.86
C PHE A 325 15.75 4.54 6.79
N ALA A 326 15.49 5.81 7.15
CA ALA A 326 15.03 6.82 6.21
C ALA A 326 16.09 7.13 5.16
N THR A 327 17.37 7.26 5.55
CA THR A 327 18.51 7.46 4.62
C THR A 327 18.63 6.29 3.66
N LEU A 328 18.59 5.05 4.16
CA LEU A 328 18.64 3.86 3.33
C LEU A 328 17.53 3.86 2.28
N PHE A 329 16.28 4.12 2.70
CA PHE A 329 15.17 4.14 1.74
C PHE A 329 15.25 5.34 0.80
N GLU A 330 15.77 6.47 1.25
CA GLU A 330 16.02 7.63 0.39
C GLU A 330 17.06 7.33 -0.69
N GLU A 331 18.15 6.64 -0.36
CA GLU A 331 19.15 6.17 -1.33
C GLU A 331 18.52 5.28 -2.40
N GLU A 332 17.68 4.34 -2.01
CA GLU A 332 16.92 3.50 -2.95
C GLU A 332 16.00 4.35 -3.85
N LEU A 333 15.30 5.32 -3.28
CA LEU A 333 14.45 6.23 -4.06
C LEU A 333 15.26 7.12 -5.00
N GLN A 334 16.48 7.52 -4.66
CA GLN A 334 17.38 8.23 -5.58
C GLN A 334 17.77 7.36 -6.78
N GLN A 335 18.06 6.06 -6.57
CA GLN A 335 18.33 5.13 -7.69
C GLN A 335 17.11 4.95 -8.60
N ILE A 336 15.91 4.99 -8.04
CA ILE A 336 14.65 4.96 -8.82
C ILE A 336 14.49 6.28 -9.59
N LEU A 337 14.75 7.42 -8.97
CA LEU A 337 14.68 8.74 -9.61
C LEU A 337 15.59 8.87 -10.83
N LEU A 338 16.80 8.27 -10.78
CA LEU A 338 17.73 8.23 -11.91
C LEU A 338 17.17 7.46 -13.12
N GLN A 339 16.22 6.55 -12.90
CA GLN A 339 15.58 5.76 -13.95
C GLN A 339 14.23 6.33 -14.40
N CYS A 340 13.75 7.38 -13.72
CA CYS A 340 12.51 8.07 -14.05
C CYS A 340 12.72 9.14 -15.12
N GLN A 341 11.68 9.41 -15.87
CA GLN A 341 11.60 10.58 -16.74
C GLN A 341 11.23 11.81 -15.89
N LYS A 342 12.15 12.78 -15.78
CA LYS A 342 11.83 14.08 -15.15
C LYS A 342 10.89 14.85 -16.05
N ILE A 343 9.79 15.35 -15.48
CA ILE A 343 8.82 16.19 -16.18
C ILE A 343 9.15 17.66 -15.88
N THR A 344 9.59 18.39 -16.89
CA THR A 344 9.84 19.83 -16.79
C THR A 344 8.63 20.61 -17.31
N PRO A 345 8.50 21.92 -16.99
CA PRO A 345 7.44 22.74 -17.56
C PRO A 345 7.43 22.72 -19.10
N GLU A 346 8.60 22.74 -19.74
CA GLU A 346 8.76 22.71 -21.20
C GLU A 346 8.30 21.38 -21.78
N SER A 347 8.81 20.25 -21.24
CA SER A 347 8.43 18.89 -21.69
C SER A 347 6.94 18.63 -21.49
N PHE A 348 6.38 19.17 -20.39
CA PHE A 348 4.94 19.04 -20.11
C PHE A 348 4.11 19.89 -21.10
N GLN A 349 4.52 21.11 -21.44
CA GLN A 349 3.82 21.94 -22.42
C GLN A 349 3.77 21.29 -23.79
N THR A 350 4.87 20.67 -24.25
CA THR A 350 4.94 19.95 -25.51
C THR A 350 3.97 18.75 -25.54
N ARG A 351 3.87 17.99 -24.46
CA ARG A 351 2.94 16.85 -24.32
C ARG A 351 1.49 17.30 -24.13
N ASN A 352 1.25 18.47 -23.57
CA ASN A 352 -0.05 18.96 -23.12
C ASN A 352 -0.68 19.92 -24.14
N ASN A 353 -0.91 19.42 -25.35
CA ASN A 353 -1.63 20.13 -26.40
C ASN A 353 -3.11 20.38 -26.02
N PHE A 354 -3.86 21.11 -26.83
CA PHE A 354 -5.26 21.47 -26.56
C PHE A 354 -6.15 20.27 -26.28
N ILE A 355 -6.03 19.19 -27.07
CA ILE A 355 -6.80 17.95 -26.91
C ILE A 355 -6.43 17.27 -25.59
N SER A 356 -5.13 17.20 -25.26
CA SER A 356 -4.65 16.62 -24.01
C SER A 356 -5.17 17.39 -22.79
N LYS A 357 -5.21 18.72 -22.83
CA LYS A 357 -5.79 19.55 -21.76
C LYS A 357 -7.26 19.22 -21.51
N ILE A 358 -8.05 19.10 -22.58
CA ILE A 358 -9.47 18.76 -22.47
C ILE A 358 -9.64 17.33 -21.91
N THR A 359 -8.92 16.36 -22.45
CA THR A 359 -9.07 14.97 -22.04
C THR A 359 -8.60 14.73 -20.61
N THR A 360 -7.52 15.37 -20.17
CA THR A 360 -7.07 15.30 -18.77
C THR A 360 -8.04 15.97 -17.81
N ALA A 361 -8.63 17.12 -18.19
CA ALA A 361 -9.65 17.81 -17.40
C ALA A 361 -10.91 16.93 -17.25
N ILE A 362 -11.42 16.39 -18.36
CA ILE A 362 -12.58 15.49 -18.34
C ILE A 362 -12.29 14.28 -17.44
N SER A 363 -11.13 13.62 -17.63
CA SER A 363 -10.72 12.49 -16.81
C SER A 363 -10.65 12.85 -15.32
N TYR A 364 -10.12 14.04 -15.00
CA TYR A 364 -10.05 14.53 -13.63
C TYR A 364 -11.44 14.67 -12.99
N TYR A 365 -12.35 15.38 -13.64
CA TYR A 365 -13.69 15.63 -13.09
C TYR A 365 -14.53 14.36 -13.03
N ILE A 366 -14.45 13.47 -14.01
CA ILE A 366 -15.13 12.16 -13.98
C ILE A 366 -14.58 11.32 -12.81
N THR A 367 -13.25 11.17 -12.70
CA THR A 367 -12.65 10.37 -11.63
C THR A 367 -12.99 10.95 -10.26
N ARG A 368 -12.98 12.28 -10.09
CA ARG A 368 -13.43 12.95 -8.85
C ARG A 368 -14.91 12.71 -8.56
N GLY A 369 -15.76 12.76 -9.56
CA GLY A 369 -17.18 12.44 -9.42
C GLY A 369 -17.40 11.00 -8.95
N ILE A 370 -16.71 10.04 -9.55
CA ILE A 370 -16.77 8.62 -9.15
C ILE A 370 -16.27 8.46 -7.70
N GLU A 371 -15.14 9.07 -7.34
CA GLU A 371 -14.62 9.03 -5.96
C GLU A 371 -15.65 9.55 -4.94
N ILE A 372 -16.33 10.66 -5.25
CA ILE A 372 -17.37 11.25 -4.41
C ILE A 372 -18.56 10.29 -4.30
N ILE A 373 -19.07 9.79 -5.42
CA ILE A 373 -20.20 8.85 -5.43
C ILE A 373 -19.89 7.61 -4.58
N VAL A 374 -18.74 6.97 -4.81
CA VAL A 374 -18.34 5.76 -4.06
C VAL A 374 -18.14 6.05 -2.57
N THR A 375 -17.65 7.25 -2.22
CA THR A 375 -17.46 7.67 -0.82
C THR A 375 -18.77 7.88 -0.10
N TYR A 376 -19.77 8.48 -0.76
CA TYR A 376 -21.05 8.84 -0.16
C TYR A 376 -22.18 7.83 -0.44
N LEU A 377 -21.90 6.74 -1.18
CA LEU A 377 -22.90 5.66 -1.32
C LEU A 377 -23.33 5.15 0.07
N PRO A 378 -24.64 5.03 0.31
CA PRO A 378 -25.14 4.71 1.64
C PRO A 378 -24.61 3.34 2.10
N TYR A 379 -23.88 3.36 3.19
CA TYR A 379 -23.47 2.16 3.90
C TYR A 379 -24.69 1.59 4.63
N LYS A 380 -25.37 0.60 4.05
CA LYS A 380 -26.35 -0.19 4.81
C LYS A 380 -25.58 -1.00 5.86
N ARG A 381 -25.71 -0.60 7.13
CA ARG A 381 -25.39 -1.50 8.25
C ARG A 381 -26.33 -2.68 8.16
N PHE A 382 -25.83 -3.85 7.81
CA PHE A 382 -26.56 -5.07 8.09
C PHE A 382 -26.52 -5.27 9.61
N ASN A 383 -27.60 -4.91 10.29
CA ASN A 383 -27.87 -5.44 11.61
C ASN A 383 -28.20 -6.90 11.40
N HIS A 384 -27.29 -7.78 11.75
CA HIS A 384 -27.63 -9.16 12.00
C HIS A 384 -28.21 -9.21 13.42
N SER A 385 -29.55 -9.31 13.52
CA SER A 385 -30.21 -9.96 14.62
C SER A 385 -29.70 -11.39 14.76
#